data_0841cf168dc1bfa7ac77f5b3db26103c
#
_entry.id   0841cf168dc1bfa7ac77f5b3db26103c
#
_cell.length_a   1.000
_cell.length_b   1.000
_cell.length_c   1.000
_cell.angle_alpha   90.00
_cell.angle_beta   90.00
_cell.angle_gamma   90.00
#
_symmetry.space_group_name_H-M   'P 1'
#
loop_
_entity.id
_entity.type
_entity.pdbx_description
1 polymer ?
#
loop_
_entity_poly.entity_id
_entity_poly.type
_entity_poly.pdbx_seq_one_letter_code
_entity_poly.pdbx_strand_id
1 'polypeptide(L)'
;MAIAAPLDAAQSSAAGTARRTRVAVAGATGYAGQELVRLLARHPAVTLTTAMSSGATSAPRPLPALARIWDEPVVPLDVDRLVSSAEIVFLALPEAASAELAPTLLERGARVIDLSGAFRIRGDADRQRWYPATAALPAGVVYGLPERDAAAIRDARLVSCPGCYPTAALLALEPLEAAGLIDGMVIVDAKSGISGAGKAASDRTHFSENHGSVAAYGVFSHRHNAEIEQALKRAVTFVPHLVPLDRGILETIYVSLTRGTTEAQVAGALRDAYRDAAFVRLTGAALPEIKHVAHTNFCDIGWKVDDERGRLVLIVVLDNLVKGAAGQAVQNLNIVLGLDERTGLL
;
A
#
# COMPACT_ATOMS: atom_id res chain seq x y z
N MET A 1 36.51 46.10 0.32
CA MET A 1 35.13 46.23 0.77
C MET A 1 34.27 46.56 -0.44
N ALA A 2 33.59 45.60 -1.00
CA ALA A 2 32.56 45.78 -2.03
C ALA A 2 31.28 45.17 -1.51
N ILE A 3 30.27 46.01 -1.33
CA ILE A 3 28.96 45.68 -0.81
C ILE A 3 28.17 45.06 -1.97
N ALA A 4 27.74 43.82 -1.84
CA ALA A 4 26.86 43.16 -2.81
C ALA A 4 25.44 43.75 -2.71
N ALA A 5 24.87 44.09 -3.88
CA ALA A 5 23.49 44.56 -4.02
C ALA A 5 22.47 43.42 -3.75
N PRO A 6 21.25 43.73 -3.28
CA PRO A 6 20.22 42.73 -3.05
C PRO A 6 19.66 42.20 -4.37
N LEU A 7 19.51 40.87 -4.44
CA LEU A 7 18.80 40.16 -5.53
C LEU A 7 17.31 40.52 -5.50
N ASP A 8 16.80 40.99 -6.61
CA ASP A 8 15.44 41.40 -6.86
C ASP A 8 14.44 40.24 -6.57
N ALA A 9 13.51 40.52 -5.67
CA ALA A 9 12.32 39.75 -5.40
C ALA A 9 11.22 40.08 -6.43
N ALA A 10 11.33 39.55 -7.64
CA ALA A 10 10.29 39.74 -8.65
C ALA A 10 10.22 38.55 -9.63
N GLN A 11 9.76 37.41 -9.17
CA GLN A 11 9.13 36.38 -10.01
C GLN A 11 8.27 35.46 -9.14
N SER A 12 7.15 35.93 -8.61
CA SER A 12 6.12 35.17 -7.96
C SER A 12 4.78 35.82 -8.24
N SER A 13 4.22 35.60 -9.44
CA SER A 13 2.78 35.80 -9.67
C SER A 13 2.41 35.32 -11.07
N ALA A 14 2.24 34.02 -11.27
CA ALA A 14 1.36 33.44 -12.32
C ALA A 14 1.19 31.92 -12.09
N ALA A 15 0.95 31.48 -10.87
CA ALA A 15 0.33 30.20 -10.64
C ALA A 15 -1.18 30.48 -10.55
N GLY A 16 -1.88 30.44 -11.68
CA GLY A 16 -3.33 30.32 -11.67
C GLY A 16 -3.70 29.21 -10.70
N THR A 17 -4.65 29.44 -9.79
CA THR A 17 -5.12 28.47 -8.81
C THR A 17 -5.71 27.27 -9.55
N ALA A 18 -4.86 26.32 -9.95
CA ALA A 18 -5.32 25.06 -10.53
C ALA A 18 -6.33 24.46 -9.54
N ARG A 19 -7.53 24.15 -10.03
CA ARG A 19 -8.59 23.57 -9.21
C ARG A 19 -8.05 22.28 -8.58
N ARG A 20 -7.97 22.25 -7.24
CA ARG A 20 -7.60 21.05 -6.51
C ARG A 20 -8.72 20.00 -6.62
N THR A 21 -8.37 18.76 -6.90
CA THR A 21 -9.32 17.66 -6.91
C THR A 21 -9.86 17.40 -5.50
N ARG A 22 -11.17 17.29 -5.37
CA ARG A 22 -11.83 17.02 -4.10
C ARG A 22 -11.77 15.54 -3.79
N VAL A 23 -11.31 15.19 -2.59
CA VAL A 23 -11.19 13.81 -2.13
C VAL A 23 -11.87 13.61 -0.79
N ALA A 24 -12.34 12.39 -0.52
CA ALA A 24 -12.93 12.00 0.75
C ALA A 24 -12.36 10.66 1.23
N VAL A 25 -12.37 10.43 2.55
CA VAL A 25 -11.91 9.19 3.18
C VAL A 25 -13.05 8.57 3.98
N ALA A 26 -13.46 7.36 3.65
CA ALA A 26 -14.31 6.51 4.47
C ALA A 26 -13.43 5.52 5.26
N GLY A 27 -13.65 5.43 6.59
CA GLY A 27 -12.82 4.61 7.49
C GLY A 27 -11.66 5.38 8.14
N ALA A 28 -11.75 6.70 8.23
CA ALA A 28 -10.70 7.60 8.75
C ALA A 28 -10.27 7.32 10.20
N THR A 29 -10.98 6.52 10.96
CA THR A 29 -10.66 6.21 12.37
C THR A 29 -9.70 5.05 12.56
N GLY A 30 -9.47 4.22 11.52
CA GLY A 30 -8.47 3.15 11.50
C GLY A 30 -7.04 3.68 11.37
N TYR A 31 -6.03 2.83 11.56
CA TYR A 31 -4.62 3.25 11.42
C TYR A 31 -4.31 3.73 9.99
N ALA A 32 -4.64 2.93 8.98
CA ALA A 32 -4.43 3.32 7.57
C ALA A 32 -5.27 4.54 7.19
N GLY A 33 -6.51 4.65 7.70
CA GLY A 33 -7.38 5.80 7.45
C GLY A 33 -6.83 7.10 8.05
N GLN A 34 -6.28 7.08 9.28
CA GLN A 34 -5.63 8.25 9.88
C GLN A 34 -4.37 8.66 9.12
N GLU A 35 -3.55 7.68 8.71
CA GLU A 35 -2.36 7.93 7.90
C GLU A 35 -2.75 8.56 6.55
N LEU A 36 -3.82 8.08 5.92
CA LEU A 36 -4.35 8.62 4.68
C LEU A 36 -4.84 10.06 4.84
N VAL A 37 -5.62 10.37 5.91
CA VAL A 37 -6.03 11.75 6.23
C VAL A 37 -4.80 12.65 6.41
N ARG A 38 -3.76 12.19 7.12
CA ARG A 38 -2.50 12.93 7.33
C ARG A 38 -1.80 13.27 6.01
N LEU A 39 -1.74 12.33 5.09
CA LEU A 39 -1.10 12.52 3.77
C LEU A 39 -1.94 13.45 2.89
N LEU A 40 -3.25 13.20 2.77
CA LEU A 40 -4.15 13.97 1.91
C LEU A 40 -4.35 15.41 2.37
N ALA A 41 -4.40 15.67 3.67
CA ALA A 41 -4.52 17.02 4.22
C ALA A 41 -3.31 17.92 3.89
N ARG A 42 -2.15 17.32 3.61
CA ARG A 42 -0.92 18.02 3.22
C ARG A 42 -0.62 17.95 1.73
N HIS A 43 -1.43 17.25 0.98
CA HIS A 43 -1.18 17.01 -0.45
C HIS A 43 -1.44 18.27 -1.28
N PRO A 44 -0.48 18.73 -2.10
CA PRO A 44 -0.58 20.04 -2.77
C PRO A 44 -1.69 20.13 -3.84
N ALA A 45 -2.05 19.02 -4.47
CA ALA A 45 -2.97 18.98 -5.61
C ALA A 45 -4.41 18.57 -5.27
N VAL A 46 -4.71 18.22 -4.01
CA VAL A 46 -6.05 17.83 -3.61
C VAL A 46 -6.60 18.66 -2.46
N THR A 47 -7.91 18.60 -2.26
CA THR A 47 -8.61 19.12 -1.09
C THR A 47 -9.34 17.96 -0.44
N LEU A 48 -8.94 17.58 0.78
CA LEU A 48 -9.70 16.63 1.59
C LEU A 48 -10.96 17.33 2.09
N THR A 49 -12.13 16.92 1.62
CA THR A 49 -13.41 17.57 1.90
C THR A 49 -14.13 16.98 3.09
N THR A 50 -13.94 15.69 3.34
CA THR A 50 -14.57 14.99 4.46
C THR A 50 -13.80 13.73 4.82
N ALA A 51 -13.77 13.43 6.12
CA ALA A 51 -13.29 12.18 6.68
C ALA A 51 -14.44 11.53 7.46
N MET A 52 -14.74 10.27 7.17
CA MET A 52 -15.86 9.53 7.76
C MET A 52 -15.40 8.29 8.50
N SER A 53 -16.14 7.93 9.54
CA SER A 53 -15.97 6.64 10.25
C SER A 53 -16.45 5.47 9.38
N SER A 54 -16.31 4.24 9.86
CA SER A 54 -16.84 3.05 9.19
C SER A 54 -18.32 2.78 9.48
N GLY A 55 -18.92 3.51 10.44
CA GLY A 55 -20.31 3.30 10.88
C GLY A 55 -21.17 4.54 10.71
N ALA A 56 -22.43 4.33 10.32
CA ALA A 56 -23.41 5.40 10.11
C ALA A 56 -23.91 6.04 11.42
N THR A 57 -23.73 5.38 12.57
CA THR A 57 -24.28 5.80 13.87
C THR A 57 -23.23 6.37 14.84
N SER A 58 -21.98 6.48 14.44
CA SER A 58 -20.91 6.99 15.29
C SER A 58 -21.04 8.52 15.48
N ALA A 59 -20.92 9.02 16.71
CA ALA A 59 -20.88 10.47 16.94
C ALA A 59 -19.66 11.11 16.25
N PRO A 60 -19.77 12.35 15.74
CA PRO A 60 -18.64 13.10 15.23
C PRO A 60 -17.53 13.24 16.28
N ARG A 61 -16.27 13.04 15.86
CA ARG A 61 -15.12 13.11 16.78
C ARG A 61 -13.87 13.62 16.07
N PRO A 62 -13.01 14.38 16.77
CA PRO A 62 -11.74 14.81 16.22
C PRO A 62 -10.76 13.64 16.05
N LEU A 63 -9.68 13.87 15.30
CA LEU A 63 -8.48 13.04 15.27
C LEU A 63 -7.36 13.76 16.03
N PRO A 64 -7.19 13.56 17.34
CA PRO A 64 -6.27 14.34 18.16
C PRO A 64 -4.81 14.30 17.66
N ALA A 65 -4.37 13.16 17.10
CA ALA A 65 -3.03 13.00 16.52
C ALA A 65 -2.81 13.85 15.26
N LEU A 66 -3.87 14.38 14.65
CA LEU A 66 -3.83 15.20 13.44
C LEU A 66 -4.21 16.66 13.69
N ALA A 67 -4.32 17.09 14.94
CA ALA A 67 -4.63 18.48 15.30
C ALA A 67 -3.66 19.45 14.60
N ARG A 68 -4.19 20.53 14.01
CA ARG A 68 -3.49 21.51 13.14
C ARG A 68 -3.01 20.97 11.79
N ILE A 69 -3.28 19.70 11.48
CA ILE A 69 -3.10 19.12 10.14
C ILE A 69 -4.47 18.95 9.48
N TRP A 70 -5.41 18.43 10.27
CA TRP A 70 -6.80 18.24 9.92
C TRP A 70 -7.64 18.44 11.19
N ASP A 71 -8.32 19.58 11.31
CA ASP A 71 -9.09 19.96 12.48
C ASP A 71 -10.59 19.65 12.35
N GLU A 72 -11.05 19.27 11.14
CA GLU A 72 -12.44 18.89 10.94
C GLU A 72 -12.76 17.55 11.65
N PRO A 73 -13.98 17.39 12.16
CA PRO A 73 -14.38 16.14 12.80
C PRO A 73 -14.52 15.01 11.77
N VAL A 74 -14.19 13.80 12.20
CA VAL A 74 -14.62 12.58 11.51
C VAL A 74 -16.10 12.39 11.78
N VAL A 75 -16.90 12.40 10.73
CA VAL A 75 -18.37 12.28 10.80
C VAL A 75 -18.84 10.85 10.52
N PRO A 76 -20.10 10.49 10.81
CA PRO A 76 -20.67 9.20 10.42
C PRO A 76 -20.61 8.97 8.92
N LEU A 77 -20.57 7.70 8.50
CA LEU A 77 -20.61 7.33 7.10
C LEU A 77 -21.95 7.78 6.47
N ASP A 78 -21.86 8.56 5.41
CA ASP A 78 -22.98 9.09 4.64
C ASP A 78 -22.60 9.09 3.15
N VAL A 79 -23.29 8.25 2.37
CA VAL A 79 -23.00 8.03 0.95
C VAL A 79 -23.32 9.27 0.11
N ASP A 80 -24.41 9.96 0.41
CA ASP A 80 -24.83 11.17 -0.31
C ASP A 80 -23.81 12.29 -0.14
N ARG A 81 -23.33 12.44 1.07
CA ARG A 81 -22.27 13.40 1.39
C ARG A 81 -20.94 13.02 0.72
N LEU A 82 -20.54 11.72 0.69
CA LEU A 82 -19.33 11.30 -0.04
C LEU A 82 -19.38 11.72 -1.50
N VAL A 83 -20.47 11.37 -2.20
CA VAL A 83 -20.59 11.62 -3.64
C VAL A 83 -20.74 13.12 -3.95
N SER A 84 -21.46 13.89 -3.13
CA SER A 84 -21.64 15.33 -3.37
C SER A 84 -20.38 16.14 -3.07
N SER A 85 -19.53 15.68 -2.15
CA SER A 85 -18.37 16.43 -1.70
C SER A 85 -17.07 16.08 -2.41
N ALA A 86 -16.94 14.88 -3.01
CA ALA A 86 -15.68 14.39 -3.55
C ALA A 86 -15.79 13.80 -4.96
N GLU A 87 -14.74 13.92 -5.74
CA GLU A 87 -14.55 13.33 -7.07
C GLU A 87 -13.87 11.96 -6.96
N ILE A 88 -13.03 11.78 -5.91
CA ILE A 88 -12.35 10.52 -5.61
C ILE A 88 -12.59 10.16 -4.14
N VAL A 89 -13.02 8.94 -3.90
CA VAL A 89 -13.28 8.42 -2.55
C VAL A 89 -12.30 7.30 -2.22
N PHE A 90 -11.64 7.44 -1.07
CA PHE A 90 -10.79 6.41 -0.52
C PHE A 90 -11.57 5.55 0.46
N LEU A 91 -11.49 4.22 0.31
CA LEU A 91 -12.12 3.26 1.21
C LEU A 91 -11.05 2.59 2.08
N ALA A 92 -10.95 3.01 3.34
CA ALA A 92 -10.13 2.37 4.38
C ALA A 92 -11.03 1.59 5.35
N LEU A 93 -11.95 0.81 4.79
CA LEU A 93 -13.03 0.10 5.45
C LEU A 93 -12.73 -1.42 5.58
N PRO A 94 -13.46 -2.16 6.43
CA PRO A 94 -13.53 -3.62 6.31
C PRO A 94 -13.99 -4.05 4.91
N GLU A 95 -13.55 -5.22 4.45
CA GLU A 95 -13.83 -5.68 3.10
C GLU A 95 -15.32 -5.74 2.73
N ALA A 96 -16.17 -6.20 3.63
CA ALA A 96 -17.61 -6.28 3.39
C ALA A 96 -18.23 -4.90 3.14
N ALA A 97 -17.84 -3.91 3.93
CA ALA A 97 -18.32 -2.54 3.77
C ALA A 97 -17.81 -1.89 2.47
N SER A 98 -16.55 -2.17 2.08
CA SER A 98 -16.02 -1.72 0.79
C SER A 98 -16.73 -2.39 -0.39
N ALA A 99 -16.99 -3.71 -0.29
CA ALA A 99 -17.69 -4.46 -1.32
C ALA A 99 -19.12 -3.93 -1.57
N GLU A 100 -19.81 -3.51 -0.52
CA GLU A 100 -21.15 -2.93 -0.58
C GLU A 100 -21.11 -1.49 -1.11
N LEU A 101 -20.17 -0.68 -0.66
CA LEU A 101 -20.16 0.76 -0.92
C LEU A 101 -19.60 1.12 -2.30
N ALA A 102 -18.53 0.45 -2.75
CA ALA A 102 -17.82 0.84 -3.96
C ALA A 102 -18.70 0.84 -5.23
N PRO A 103 -19.56 -0.16 -5.49
CA PRO A 103 -20.45 -0.15 -6.65
C PRO A 103 -21.34 1.10 -6.69
N THR A 104 -21.96 1.45 -5.57
CA THR A 104 -22.82 2.64 -5.44
C THR A 104 -22.07 3.94 -5.74
N LEU A 105 -20.83 4.08 -5.25
CA LEU A 105 -19.98 5.24 -5.53
C LEU A 105 -19.63 5.34 -7.02
N LEU A 106 -19.29 4.20 -7.65
CA LEU A 106 -18.97 4.13 -9.07
C LEU A 106 -20.18 4.47 -9.96
N GLU A 107 -21.36 3.96 -9.65
CA GLU A 107 -22.62 4.27 -10.34
C GLU A 107 -22.97 5.75 -10.26
N ARG A 108 -22.68 6.37 -9.12
CA ARG A 108 -22.90 7.80 -8.88
C ARG A 108 -21.78 8.70 -9.39
N GLY A 109 -20.82 8.15 -10.15
CA GLY A 109 -19.81 8.91 -10.90
C GLY A 109 -18.50 9.17 -10.16
N ALA A 110 -18.34 8.77 -8.90
CA ALA A 110 -17.07 8.89 -8.19
C ALA A 110 -16.02 7.89 -8.73
N ARG A 111 -14.75 8.25 -8.61
CA ARG A 111 -13.63 7.27 -8.67
C ARG A 111 -13.36 6.73 -7.28
N VAL A 112 -12.90 5.50 -7.19
CA VAL A 112 -12.66 4.81 -5.91
C VAL A 112 -11.24 4.29 -5.84
N ILE A 113 -10.56 4.54 -4.71
CA ILE A 113 -9.28 3.90 -4.35
C ILE A 113 -9.53 3.10 -3.07
N ASP A 114 -9.54 1.78 -3.20
CA ASP A 114 -9.87 0.86 -2.10
C ASP A 114 -8.62 0.26 -1.48
N LEU A 115 -8.50 0.37 -0.16
CA LEU A 115 -7.41 -0.20 0.63
C LEU A 115 -7.80 -1.56 1.25
N SER A 116 -9.07 -1.98 1.10
CA SER A 116 -9.54 -3.25 1.63
C SER A 116 -9.09 -4.44 0.79
N GLY A 117 -9.42 -5.65 1.24
CA GLY A 117 -9.20 -6.88 0.47
C GLY A 117 -10.27 -7.17 -0.58
N ALA A 118 -11.38 -6.43 -0.60
CA ALA A 118 -12.59 -6.78 -1.34
C ALA A 118 -12.36 -7.07 -2.83
N PHE A 119 -11.50 -6.30 -3.49
CA PHE A 119 -11.37 -6.33 -4.96
C PHE A 119 -10.03 -6.85 -5.46
N ARG A 120 -9.22 -7.48 -4.58
CA ARG A 120 -7.85 -7.92 -4.92
C ARG A 120 -7.81 -9.24 -5.69
N ILE A 121 -8.72 -10.17 -5.38
CA ILE A 121 -8.72 -11.52 -5.96
C ILE A 121 -9.64 -11.57 -7.18
N ARG A 122 -9.06 -11.92 -8.34
CA ARG A 122 -9.76 -11.98 -9.62
C ARG A 122 -10.54 -13.27 -9.82
N GLY A 123 -9.96 -14.41 -9.42
CA GLY A 123 -10.60 -15.73 -9.55
C GLY A 123 -11.83 -15.87 -8.65
N ASP A 124 -12.98 -16.25 -9.21
CA ASP A 124 -14.24 -16.33 -8.47
C ASP A 124 -14.17 -17.31 -7.31
N ALA A 125 -13.60 -18.49 -7.52
CA ALA A 125 -13.48 -19.54 -6.48
C ALA A 125 -12.60 -19.05 -5.31
N ASP A 126 -11.47 -18.44 -5.60
CA ASP A 126 -10.57 -17.90 -4.58
C ASP A 126 -11.19 -16.70 -3.89
N ARG A 127 -11.85 -15.81 -4.62
CA ARG A 127 -12.57 -14.69 -4.02
C ARG A 127 -13.67 -15.17 -3.08
N GLN A 128 -14.47 -16.13 -3.48
CA GLN A 128 -15.50 -16.74 -2.63
C GLN A 128 -14.91 -17.35 -1.34
N ARG A 129 -13.74 -17.98 -1.46
CA ARG A 129 -13.04 -18.59 -0.32
C ARG A 129 -12.49 -17.53 0.64
N TRP A 130 -11.85 -16.49 0.12
CA TRP A 130 -11.06 -15.55 0.92
C TRP A 130 -11.79 -14.25 1.27
N TYR A 131 -12.74 -13.83 0.42
CA TYR A 131 -13.53 -12.61 0.55
C TYR A 131 -14.99 -12.87 0.16
N PRO A 132 -15.71 -13.72 0.92
CA PRO A 132 -17.07 -14.18 0.56
C PRO A 132 -18.09 -13.04 0.49
N ALA A 133 -17.87 -11.92 1.16
CA ALA A 133 -18.71 -10.73 1.07
C ALA A 133 -18.63 -10.02 -0.29
N THR A 134 -17.61 -10.31 -1.12
CA THR A 134 -17.45 -9.74 -2.46
C THR A 134 -17.97 -10.73 -3.49
N ALA A 135 -19.26 -10.67 -3.80
CA ALA A 135 -19.91 -11.59 -4.73
C ALA A 135 -19.37 -11.49 -6.16
N ALA A 136 -19.11 -10.25 -6.64
CA ALA A 136 -18.59 -9.99 -7.98
C ALA A 136 -17.59 -8.81 -7.95
N LEU A 137 -16.68 -8.79 -8.92
CA LEU A 137 -15.82 -7.63 -9.12
C LEU A 137 -16.53 -6.60 -10.00
N PRO A 138 -16.48 -5.31 -9.65
CA PRO A 138 -16.86 -4.25 -10.56
C PRO A 138 -16.05 -4.29 -11.85
N ALA A 139 -16.69 -3.98 -12.99
CA ALA A 139 -16.01 -3.94 -14.26
C ALA A 139 -14.85 -2.92 -14.25
N GLY A 140 -13.71 -3.30 -14.82
CA GLY A 140 -12.56 -2.40 -14.94
C GLY A 140 -11.81 -2.15 -13.65
N VAL A 141 -11.97 -3.01 -12.61
CA VAL A 141 -11.12 -2.92 -11.41
C VAL A 141 -9.66 -3.18 -11.77
N VAL A 142 -8.77 -2.29 -11.30
CA VAL A 142 -7.32 -2.39 -11.51
C VAL A 142 -6.63 -2.68 -10.18
N TYR A 143 -5.69 -3.60 -10.18
CA TYR A 143 -4.83 -3.85 -9.02
C TYR A 143 -3.79 -2.73 -8.92
N GLY A 144 -3.78 -2.02 -7.80
CA GLY A 144 -3.06 -0.77 -7.64
C GLY A 144 -1.61 -0.94 -7.17
N LEU A 145 -0.79 -1.67 -7.92
CA LEU A 145 0.67 -1.74 -7.74
C LEU A 145 1.33 -0.83 -8.79
N PRO A 146 1.66 0.43 -8.45
CA PRO A 146 2.15 1.45 -9.39
C PRO A 146 3.34 1.00 -10.23
N GLU A 147 4.28 0.31 -9.63
CA GLU A 147 5.52 -0.14 -10.26
C GLU A 147 5.29 -1.15 -11.39
N ARG A 148 4.10 -1.77 -11.42
CA ARG A 148 3.68 -2.73 -12.46
C ARG A 148 2.61 -2.17 -13.37
N ASP A 149 1.58 -1.54 -12.79
CA ASP A 149 0.30 -1.30 -13.47
C ASP A 149 0.01 0.19 -13.73
N ALA A 150 1.01 1.10 -13.68
CA ALA A 150 0.82 2.55 -13.78
C ALA A 150 -0.07 2.98 -14.97
N ALA A 151 0.09 2.37 -16.13
CA ALA A 151 -0.72 2.70 -17.31
C ALA A 151 -2.21 2.35 -17.11
N ALA A 152 -2.52 1.20 -16.53
CA ALA A 152 -3.89 0.78 -16.25
C ALA A 152 -4.51 1.59 -15.10
N ILE A 153 -3.72 1.96 -14.08
CA ILE A 153 -4.16 2.76 -12.94
C ILE A 153 -4.63 4.14 -13.39
N ARG A 154 -3.96 4.76 -14.36
CA ARG A 154 -4.29 6.10 -14.87
C ARG A 154 -5.75 6.25 -15.27
N ASP A 155 -6.29 5.26 -15.94
CA ASP A 155 -7.64 5.28 -16.51
C ASP A 155 -8.68 4.58 -15.61
N ALA A 156 -8.23 3.99 -14.50
CA ALA A 156 -9.10 3.20 -13.63
C ALA A 156 -10.15 4.06 -12.94
N ARG A 157 -11.37 3.53 -12.85
CA ARG A 157 -12.43 4.07 -12.01
C ARG A 157 -12.41 3.46 -10.60
N LEU A 158 -11.91 2.24 -10.47
CA LEU A 158 -11.69 1.54 -9.21
C LEU A 158 -10.27 0.99 -9.18
N VAL A 159 -9.47 1.49 -8.24
CA VAL A 159 -8.13 0.97 -7.95
C VAL A 159 -8.19 0.20 -6.64
N SER A 160 -7.83 -1.08 -6.66
CA SER A 160 -7.73 -1.94 -5.48
C SER A 160 -6.27 -2.02 -5.04
N CYS A 161 -5.92 -1.32 -3.96
CA CYS A 161 -4.55 -1.32 -3.44
C CYS A 161 -4.14 -2.70 -2.92
N PRO A 162 -2.90 -3.15 -3.15
CA PRO A 162 -2.36 -4.39 -2.61
C PRO A 162 -2.43 -4.50 -1.09
N GLY A 163 -2.39 -5.72 -0.56
CA GLY A 163 -2.06 -5.94 0.84
C GLY A 163 -0.62 -5.55 1.16
N CYS A 164 -0.35 -5.22 2.43
CA CYS A 164 0.99 -4.75 2.82
C CYS A 164 2.09 -5.79 2.62
N TYR A 165 1.85 -7.05 2.96
CA TYR A 165 2.77 -8.15 2.65
C TYR A 165 2.85 -8.44 1.14
N PRO A 166 1.73 -8.57 0.38
CA PRO A 166 1.81 -8.70 -1.07
C PRO A 166 2.61 -7.60 -1.75
N THR A 167 2.52 -6.34 -1.28
CA THR A 167 3.35 -5.25 -1.82
C THR A 167 4.83 -5.57 -1.74
N ALA A 168 5.33 -6.02 -0.57
CA ALA A 168 6.73 -6.37 -0.38
C ALA A 168 7.13 -7.60 -1.22
N ALA A 169 6.34 -8.68 -1.12
CA ALA A 169 6.62 -9.93 -1.82
C ALA A 169 6.63 -9.77 -3.35
N LEU A 170 5.63 -9.08 -3.92
CA LEU A 170 5.51 -8.91 -5.36
C LEU A 170 6.60 -8.01 -5.93
N LEU A 171 6.94 -6.91 -5.23
CA LEU A 171 8.07 -6.06 -5.66
C LEU A 171 9.40 -6.80 -5.67
N ALA A 172 9.58 -7.85 -4.86
CA ALA A 172 10.80 -8.65 -4.89
C ALA A 172 10.76 -9.79 -5.90
N LEU A 173 9.61 -10.42 -6.10
CA LEU A 173 9.50 -11.69 -6.83
C LEU A 173 9.06 -11.55 -8.28
N GLU A 174 8.16 -10.60 -8.62
CA GLU A 174 7.65 -10.48 -9.99
C GLU A 174 8.74 -10.23 -11.04
N PRO A 175 9.77 -9.39 -10.80
CA PRO A 175 10.86 -9.23 -11.78
C PRO A 175 11.64 -10.52 -12.02
N LEU A 176 11.85 -11.32 -11.00
CA LEU A 176 12.58 -12.59 -11.08
C LEU A 176 11.76 -13.68 -11.76
N GLU A 177 10.45 -13.72 -11.47
CA GLU A 177 9.51 -14.63 -12.14
C GLU A 177 9.41 -14.30 -13.64
N ALA A 178 9.26 -13.02 -13.98
CA ALA A 178 9.21 -12.55 -15.36
C ALA A 178 10.49 -12.85 -16.15
N ALA A 179 11.64 -12.86 -15.47
CA ALA A 179 12.93 -13.21 -16.05
C ALA A 179 13.19 -14.73 -16.09
N GLY A 180 12.27 -15.58 -15.57
CA GLY A 180 12.41 -17.03 -15.54
C GLY A 180 13.53 -17.52 -14.61
N LEU A 181 13.87 -16.74 -13.58
CA LEU A 181 14.97 -17.04 -12.66
C LEU A 181 14.56 -17.88 -11.45
N ILE A 182 13.26 -18.11 -11.24
CA ILE A 182 12.73 -18.88 -10.11
C ILE A 182 12.38 -20.30 -10.55
N ASP A 183 12.97 -21.29 -9.87
CA ASP A 183 12.62 -22.70 -10.05
C ASP A 183 12.36 -23.35 -8.69
N GLY A 184 11.22 -24.04 -8.58
CA GLY A 184 10.84 -24.72 -7.34
C GLY A 184 10.17 -23.83 -6.30
N MET A 185 10.49 -24.07 -5.03
CA MET A 185 9.77 -23.50 -3.89
C MET A 185 10.16 -22.05 -3.60
N VAL A 186 9.13 -21.22 -3.33
CA VAL A 186 9.27 -19.88 -2.76
C VAL A 186 8.69 -19.88 -1.35
N ILE A 187 9.48 -19.42 -0.37
CA ILE A 187 9.04 -19.24 1.02
C ILE A 187 9.14 -17.75 1.35
N VAL A 188 8.03 -17.17 1.80
CA VAL A 188 7.96 -15.79 2.31
C VAL A 188 7.75 -15.84 3.81
N ASP A 189 8.82 -15.65 4.56
CA ASP A 189 8.81 -15.58 6.02
C ASP A 189 8.75 -14.11 6.44
N ALA A 190 7.53 -13.65 6.77
CA ALA A 190 7.18 -12.25 6.91
C ALA A 190 6.94 -11.82 8.36
N LYS A 191 7.48 -10.67 8.75
CA LYS A 191 7.31 -10.03 10.07
C LYS A 191 6.60 -8.70 9.88
N SER A 192 5.56 -8.44 10.69
CA SER A 192 4.84 -7.16 10.68
C SER A 192 4.69 -6.60 12.09
N GLY A 193 4.83 -5.29 12.20
CA GLY A 193 4.39 -4.57 13.38
C GLY A 193 2.89 -4.72 13.61
N ILE A 194 2.45 -4.52 14.85
CA ILE A 194 1.10 -4.82 15.36
C ILE A 194 0.02 -3.99 14.64
N SER A 195 0.34 -2.78 14.18
CA SER A 195 -0.61 -1.93 13.45
C SER A 195 -1.17 -2.61 12.18
N GLY A 196 -0.46 -3.60 11.63
CA GLY A 196 -0.92 -4.42 10.50
C GLY A 196 -2.16 -5.27 10.82
N ALA A 197 -2.38 -5.61 12.09
CA ALA A 197 -3.58 -6.32 12.54
C ALA A 197 -4.82 -5.43 12.68
N GLY A 198 -4.68 -4.11 12.47
CA GLY A 198 -5.75 -3.13 12.61
C GLY A 198 -5.95 -2.66 14.04
N LYS A 199 -6.96 -1.79 14.24
CA LYS A 199 -7.20 -1.11 15.52
C LYS A 199 -8.14 -1.87 16.46
N ALA A 200 -8.79 -2.91 15.99
CA ALA A 200 -9.65 -3.73 16.85
C ALA A 200 -8.81 -4.47 17.90
N ALA A 201 -9.20 -4.31 19.16
CA ALA A 201 -8.53 -4.99 20.26
C ALA A 201 -8.76 -6.51 20.17
N SER A 202 -7.69 -7.25 20.41
CA SER A 202 -7.71 -8.73 20.50
C SER A 202 -6.59 -9.17 21.43
N ASP A 203 -6.67 -10.39 21.94
CA ASP A 203 -5.60 -10.95 22.78
C ASP A 203 -4.23 -10.81 22.08
N ARG A 204 -4.16 -11.13 20.79
CA ARG A 204 -2.93 -11.07 20.00
C ARG A 204 -2.33 -9.67 19.85
N THR A 205 -3.15 -8.62 19.96
CA THR A 205 -2.70 -7.22 19.87
C THR A 205 -2.63 -6.52 21.23
N HIS A 206 -2.96 -7.23 22.30
CA HIS A 206 -2.84 -6.73 23.67
C HIS A 206 -1.37 -6.57 24.06
N PHE A 207 -1.02 -5.45 24.69
CA PHE A 207 0.38 -5.12 24.98
C PHE A 207 1.09 -6.23 25.77
N SER A 208 0.48 -6.75 26.84
CA SER A 208 1.10 -7.79 27.70
C SER A 208 1.26 -9.13 26.99
N GLU A 209 0.46 -9.42 25.97
CA GLU A 209 0.56 -10.68 25.20
C GLU A 209 1.55 -10.57 24.05
N ASN A 210 1.77 -9.37 23.53
CA ASN A 210 2.67 -9.15 22.40
C ASN A 210 4.07 -8.68 22.81
N HIS A 211 4.19 -7.88 23.88
CA HIS A 211 5.47 -7.36 24.34
C HIS A 211 6.41 -8.51 24.75
N GLY A 212 7.61 -8.54 24.15
CA GLY A 212 8.59 -9.61 24.40
C GLY A 212 8.30 -10.94 23.70
N SER A 213 7.35 -10.98 22.77
CA SER A 213 6.97 -12.18 22.01
C SER A 213 6.96 -11.96 20.51
N VAL A 214 7.22 -13.01 19.74
CA VAL A 214 7.03 -13.08 18.28
C VAL A 214 6.18 -14.30 17.98
N ALA A 215 5.09 -14.13 17.25
CA ALA A 215 4.14 -15.20 16.99
C ALA A 215 3.79 -15.33 15.50
N ALA A 216 3.97 -16.54 14.94
CA ALA A 216 3.41 -16.87 13.64
C ALA A 216 1.89 -16.98 13.71
N TYR A 217 1.21 -16.60 12.65
CA TYR A 217 -0.25 -16.70 12.55
C TYR A 217 -0.69 -16.98 11.12
N GLY A 218 -1.89 -17.55 10.97
CA GLY A 218 -2.53 -17.69 9.67
C GLY A 218 -1.72 -18.46 8.62
N VAL A 219 -0.83 -19.38 9.04
CA VAL A 219 -0.06 -20.24 8.12
C VAL A 219 -1.05 -21.05 7.27
N PHE A 220 -0.90 -20.99 5.93
CA PHE A 220 -1.82 -21.57 4.93
C PHE A 220 -3.29 -21.10 5.00
N SER A 221 -3.58 -20.11 5.86
CA SER A 221 -4.94 -19.58 6.05
C SER A 221 -4.99 -18.03 6.01
N HIS A 222 -3.90 -17.37 5.69
CA HIS A 222 -3.87 -15.91 5.54
C HIS A 222 -4.27 -15.49 4.12
N ARG A 223 -5.17 -14.53 4.01
CA ARG A 223 -5.73 -14.04 2.73
C ARG A 223 -4.67 -13.52 1.75
N HIS A 224 -3.58 -12.95 2.24
CA HIS A 224 -2.48 -12.47 1.41
C HIS A 224 -1.74 -13.60 0.67
N ASN A 225 -1.82 -14.87 1.12
CA ASN A 225 -1.24 -15.99 0.37
C ASN A 225 -1.85 -16.09 -1.03
N ALA A 226 -3.18 -16.09 -1.11
CA ALA A 226 -3.89 -16.15 -2.38
C ALA A 226 -3.60 -14.95 -3.30
N GLU A 227 -3.40 -13.76 -2.72
CA GLU A 227 -3.05 -12.55 -3.45
C GLU A 227 -1.65 -12.65 -4.09
N ILE A 228 -0.66 -13.16 -3.35
CA ILE A 228 0.71 -13.38 -3.86
C ILE A 228 0.71 -14.47 -4.93
N GLU A 229 0.07 -15.62 -4.67
CA GLU A 229 0.02 -16.75 -5.60
C GLU A 229 -0.68 -16.40 -6.91
N GLN A 230 -1.79 -15.63 -6.85
CA GLN A 230 -2.48 -15.14 -8.04
C GLN A 230 -1.57 -14.30 -8.94
N ALA A 231 -0.78 -13.41 -8.36
CA ALA A 231 0.09 -12.51 -9.12
C ALA A 231 1.28 -13.26 -9.72
N LEU A 232 1.93 -14.12 -8.94
CA LEU A 232 3.07 -14.91 -9.37
C LEU A 232 2.70 -16.12 -10.23
N LYS A 233 1.41 -16.53 -10.23
CA LYS A 233 0.93 -17.77 -10.87
C LYS A 233 1.70 -19.01 -10.38
N ARG A 234 2.07 -19.02 -9.12
CA ARG A 234 2.92 -20.02 -8.46
C ARG A 234 2.49 -20.21 -7.01
N ALA A 235 2.57 -21.43 -6.51
CA ALA A 235 2.38 -21.71 -5.09
C ALA A 235 3.50 -21.09 -4.25
N VAL A 236 3.14 -20.51 -3.12
CA VAL A 236 4.05 -19.86 -2.18
C VAL A 236 3.77 -20.33 -0.75
N THR A 237 4.82 -20.66 -0.01
CA THR A 237 4.70 -20.88 1.43
C THR A 237 4.84 -19.55 2.14
N PHE A 238 3.70 -18.97 2.57
CA PHE A 238 3.65 -17.69 3.28
C PHE A 238 3.47 -17.91 4.77
N VAL A 239 4.39 -17.38 5.57
CA VAL A 239 4.40 -17.51 7.03
C VAL A 239 4.47 -16.12 7.66
N PRO A 240 3.32 -15.49 7.95
CA PRO A 240 3.30 -14.19 8.59
C PRO A 240 3.51 -14.28 10.11
N HIS A 241 4.22 -13.28 10.66
CA HIS A 241 4.43 -13.12 12.09
C HIS A 241 4.02 -11.72 12.54
N LEU A 242 3.50 -11.61 13.77
CA LEU A 242 3.44 -10.34 14.48
C LEU A 242 4.68 -10.21 15.37
N VAL A 243 5.29 -9.03 15.33
CA VAL A 243 6.44 -8.67 16.14
C VAL A 243 6.10 -7.44 17.00
N PRO A 244 6.75 -7.24 18.17
CA PRO A 244 6.43 -6.18 19.12
C PRO A 244 6.97 -4.82 18.65
N LEU A 245 6.63 -4.44 17.43
CA LEU A 245 6.84 -3.13 16.82
C LEU A 245 5.48 -2.49 16.53
N ASP A 246 5.41 -1.17 16.51
CA ASP A 246 4.19 -0.48 16.13
C ASP A 246 3.92 -0.59 14.62
N ARG A 247 4.96 -0.45 13.78
CA ARG A 247 4.87 -0.51 12.31
C ARG A 247 6.12 -1.08 11.66
N GLY A 248 6.00 -1.35 10.37
CA GLY A 248 7.03 -1.89 9.51
C GLY A 248 6.81 -3.35 9.17
N ILE A 249 7.21 -3.72 7.96
CA ILE A 249 7.27 -5.10 7.47
C ILE A 249 8.72 -5.41 7.13
N LEU A 250 9.15 -6.61 7.49
CA LEU A 250 10.36 -7.25 6.98
C LEU A 250 9.98 -8.64 6.47
N GLU A 251 10.28 -8.90 5.21
CA GLU A 251 10.14 -10.22 4.62
C GLU A 251 11.51 -10.80 4.33
N THR A 252 11.76 -12.03 4.81
CA THR A 252 12.86 -12.87 4.36
C THR A 252 12.30 -13.87 3.37
N ILE A 253 12.67 -13.71 2.11
CA ILE A 253 12.13 -14.53 1.02
C ILE A 253 13.23 -15.48 0.56
N TYR A 254 12.94 -16.78 0.63
CA TYR A 254 13.82 -17.85 0.19
C TYR A 254 13.35 -18.36 -1.17
N VAL A 255 14.27 -18.40 -2.12
CA VAL A 255 13.98 -18.77 -3.51
C VAL A 255 15.00 -19.82 -3.97
N SER A 256 14.49 -20.89 -4.58
CA SER A 256 15.30 -21.78 -5.40
C SER A 256 15.45 -21.17 -6.80
N LEU A 257 16.67 -20.96 -7.25
CA LEU A 257 16.96 -20.37 -8.55
C LEU A 257 16.99 -21.42 -9.65
N THR A 258 16.62 -21.03 -10.85
CA THR A 258 16.86 -21.81 -12.06
C THR A 258 18.34 -22.13 -12.19
N ARG A 259 18.65 -23.36 -12.60
CA ARG A 259 20.03 -23.85 -12.66
C ARG A 259 20.90 -22.94 -13.54
N GLY A 260 22.04 -22.52 -12.98
CA GLY A 260 23.00 -21.64 -13.65
C GLY A 260 22.67 -20.14 -13.55
N THR A 261 21.63 -19.77 -12.81
CA THR A 261 21.35 -18.35 -12.49
C THR A 261 22.46 -17.78 -11.63
N THR A 262 22.99 -16.64 -12.02
CA THR A 262 24.04 -15.90 -11.32
C THR A 262 23.49 -14.69 -10.55
N GLU A 263 24.26 -14.17 -9.59
CA GLU A 263 23.92 -12.91 -8.89
C GLU A 263 23.73 -11.75 -9.89
N ALA A 264 24.54 -11.69 -10.94
CA ALA A 264 24.44 -10.64 -11.96
C ALA A 264 23.08 -10.64 -12.69
N GLN A 265 22.50 -11.82 -12.95
CA GLN A 265 21.19 -11.95 -13.57
C GLN A 265 20.06 -11.52 -12.60
N VAL A 266 20.14 -11.93 -11.33
CA VAL A 266 19.19 -11.47 -10.30
C VAL A 266 19.24 -9.95 -10.18
N ALA A 267 20.43 -9.39 -10.02
CA ALA A 267 20.63 -7.94 -9.93
C ALA A 267 20.18 -7.20 -11.22
N GLY A 268 20.39 -7.80 -12.38
CA GLY A 268 19.94 -7.27 -13.68
C GLY A 268 18.42 -7.18 -13.73
N ALA A 269 17.71 -8.26 -13.46
CA ALA A 269 16.25 -8.31 -13.47
C ALA A 269 15.62 -7.25 -12.54
N LEU A 270 16.13 -7.12 -11.31
CA LEU A 270 15.65 -6.12 -10.36
C LEU A 270 15.97 -4.69 -10.82
N ARG A 271 17.18 -4.41 -11.32
CA ARG A 271 17.55 -3.06 -11.82
C ARG A 271 16.73 -2.65 -13.04
N ASP A 272 16.49 -3.57 -13.95
CA ASP A 272 15.72 -3.26 -15.16
C ASP A 272 14.25 -2.97 -14.84
N ALA A 273 13.67 -3.73 -13.90
CA ALA A 273 12.30 -3.51 -13.44
C ALA A 273 12.11 -2.16 -12.70
N TYR A 274 13.10 -1.74 -11.92
CA TYR A 274 12.96 -0.59 -11.01
C TYR A 274 13.83 0.61 -11.36
N ARG A 275 14.35 0.69 -12.60
CA ARG A 275 15.21 1.80 -13.06
C ARG A 275 14.58 3.17 -12.81
N ASP A 276 13.29 3.29 -13.08
CA ASP A 276 12.52 4.53 -12.99
C ASP A 276 11.51 4.55 -11.84
N ALA A 277 11.51 3.51 -10.99
CA ALA A 277 10.56 3.41 -9.88
C ALA A 277 10.88 4.42 -8.77
N ALA A 278 9.92 5.29 -8.48
CA ALA A 278 10.10 6.38 -7.52
C ALA A 278 10.35 5.90 -6.09
N PHE A 279 9.79 4.74 -5.70
CA PHE A 279 9.74 4.29 -4.32
C PHE A 279 10.34 2.91 -4.06
N VAL A 280 11.03 2.31 -5.03
CA VAL A 280 11.81 1.08 -4.82
C VAL A 280 13.28 1.40 -4.77
N ARG A 281 13.97 1.01 -3.69
CA ARG A 281 15.41 1.18 -3.53
C ARG A 281 16.07 -0.19 -3.49
N LEU A 282 17.00 -0.42 -4.38
CA LEU A 282 17.78 -1.66 -4.46
C LEU A 282 19.07 -1.48 -3.64
N THR A 283 19.15 -2.17 -2.50
CA THR A 283 20.31 -2.09 -1.59
C THR A 283 21.37 -3.15 -1.87
N GLY A 284 21.05 -4.12 -2.73
CA GLY A 284 21.97 -5.20 -3.11
C GLY A 284 22.44 -6.02 -1.92
N ALA A 285 23.76 -6.13 -1.77
CA ALA A 285 24.35 -6.91 -0.67
C ALA A 285 24.20 -6.27 0.72
N ALA A 286 23.86 -4.99 0.82
CA ALA A 286 23.54 -4.31 2.07
C ALA A 286 22.09 -4.62 2.44
N LEU A 287 21.87 -5.56 3.36
CA LEU A 287 20.53 -5.98 3.75
C LEU A 287 19.78 -4.86 4.49
N PRO A 288 18.56 -4.51 4.05
CA PRO A 288 17.83 -3.37 4.60
C PRO A 288 17.19 -3.68 5.96
N GLU A 289 16.85 -2.59 6.69
CA GLU A 289 16.22 -2.67 8.00
C GLU A 289 14.93 -1.82 8.03
N ILE A 290 13.92 -2.23 8.80
CA ILE A 290 12.63 -1.52 8.94
C ILE A 290 12.81 -0.03 9.29
N LYS A 291 13.76 0.32 10.16
CA LYS A 291 14.00 1.71 10.58
C LYS A 291 14.36 2.68 9.43
N HIS A 292 14.85 2.15 8.29
CA HIS A 292 15.23 2.96 7.13
C HIS A 292 14.03 3.35 6.25
N VAL A 293 12.91 2.65 6.40
CA VAL A 293 11.68 2.85 5.61
C VAL A 293 10.49 3.32 6.43
N ALA A 294 10.56 3.20 7.77
CA ALA A 294 9.48 3.62 8.66
C ALA A 294 9.06 5.07 8.38
N HIS A 295 7.74 5.31 8.30
CA HIS A 295 7.10 6.59 7.97
C HIS A 295 7.36 7.11 6.54
N THR A 296 7.92 6.31 5.66
CA THR A 296 8.18 6.66 4.25
C THR A 296 7.40 5.77 3.29
N ASN A 297 7.28 6.21 2.03
CA ASN A 297 6.68 5.39 0.97
C ASN A 297 7.71 4.47 0.26
N PHE A 298 8.90 4.32 0.80
CA PHE A 298 9.93 3.46 0.21
C PHE A 298 9.73 1.98 0.53
N CYS A 299 10.10 1.15 -0.45
CA CYS A 299 10.35 -0.29 -0.31
C CYS A 299 11.83 -0.54 -0.63
N ASP A 300 12.58 -1.08 0.33
CA ASP A 300 13.99 -1.43 0.15
C ASP A 300 14.13 -2.92 -0.07
N ILE A 301 14.90 -3.30 -1.09
CA ILE A 301 15.14 -4.70 -1.48
C ILE A 301 16.64 -4.97 -1.50
N GLY A 302 17.09 -5.89 -0.64
CA GLY A 302 18.45 -6.42 -0.62
C GLY A 302 18.43 -7.92 -0.88
N TRP A 303 19.58 -8.47 -1.32
CA TRP A 303 19.67 -9.90 -1.63
C TRP A 303 21.07 -10.49 -1.43
N LYS A 304 21.07 -11.82 -1.29
CA LYS A 304 22.27 -12.66 -1.32
C LYS A 304 22.00 -13.88 -2.18
N VAL A 305 22.94 -14.21 -3.04
CA VAL A 305 22.91 -15.40 -3.91
C VAL A 305 24.00 -16.39 -3.46
N ASP A 306 23.64 -17.65 -3.38
CA ASP A 306 24.55 -18.79 -3.25
C ASP A 306 24.54 -19.50 -4.63
N ASP A 307 25.43 -19.06 -5.51
CA ASP A 307 25.50 -19.53 -6.91
C ASP A 307 25.77 -21.04 -6.97
N GLU A 308 26.57 -21.58 -6.04
CA GLU A 308 26.93 -22.99 -6.03
C GLU A 308 25.73 -23.89 -5.77
N ARG A 309 24.78 -23.43 -4.93
CA ARG A 309 23.59 -24.19 -4.53
C ARG A 309 22.30 -23.71 -5.19
N GLY A 310 22.37 -22.69 -6.04
CA GLY A 310 21.20 -22.13 -6.72
C GLY A 310 20.17 -21.55 -5.74
N ARG A 311 20.62 -20.83 -4.67
CA ARG A 311 19.75 -20.27 -3.65
C ARG A 311 19.83 -18.76 -3.64
N LEU A 312 18.67 -18.14 -3.48
CA LEU A 312 18.55 -16.71 -3.30
C LEU A 312 17.82 -16.43 -1.99
N VAL A 313 18.31 -15.47 -1.23
CA VAL A 313 17.60 -14.87 -0.10
C VAL A 313 17.43 -13.39 -0.40
N LEU A 314 16.15 -12.93 -0.42
CA LEU A 314 15.81 -11.52 -0.49
C LEU A 314 15.40 -11.04 0.90
N ILE A 315 15.80 -9.82 1.25
CA ILE A 315 15.28 -9.09 2.41
C ILE A 315 14.54 -7.87 1.88
N VAL A 316 13.28 -7.78 2.20
CA VAL A 316 12.40 -6.71 1.74
C VAL A 316 11.79 -6.00 2.94
N VAL A 317 11.88 -4.68 2.96
CA VAL A 317 11.30 -3.89 4.04
C VAL A 317 10.46 -2.74 3.49
N LEU A 318 9.36 -2.44 4.17
CA LEU A 318 8.52 -1.28 3.93
C LEU A 318 7.75 -0.87 5.19
N ASP A 319 7.17 0.32 5.20
CA ASP A 319 6.20 0.71 6.23
C ASP A 319 4.81 0.18 5.86
N ASN A 320 4.24 -0.68 6.70
CA ASN A 320 2.95 -1.34 6.46
C ASN A 320 1.75 -0.38 6.37
N LEU A 321 1.85 0.82 6.96
CA LEU A 321 0.79 1.84 6.92
C LEU A 321 1.01 2.86 5.79
N VAL A 322 2.25 3.03 5.31
CA VAL A 322 2.57 3.98 4.22
C VAL A 322 2.67 3.22 2.90
N LYS A 323 3.83 2.69 2.50
CA LYS A 323 3.96 1.93 1.24
C LYS A 323 3.05 0.70 1.21
N GLY A 324 2.82 0.08 2.35
CA GLY A 324 1.91 -1.07 2.49
C GLY A 324 0.41 -0.71 2.47
N ALA A 325 0.02 0.57 2.54
CA ALA A 325 -1.39 0.98 2.61
C ALA A 325 -1.63 2.42 2.11
N ALA A 326 -1.60 3.41 2.99
CA ALA A 326 -2.02 4.79 2.71
C ALA A 326 -1.12 5.50 1.70
N GLY A 327 0.20 5.32 1.78
CA GLY A 327 1.14 5.92 0.83
C GLY A 327 0.98 5.33 -0.56
N GLN A 328 0.78 4.01 -0.68
CA GLN A 328 0.44 3.34 -1.94
C GLN A 328 -0.84 3.91 -2.54
N ALA A 329 -1.87 4.14 -1.72
CA ALA A 329 -3.13 4.73 -2.17
C ALA A 329 -2.93 6.18 -2.69
N VAL A 330 -2.08 6.99 -2.05
CA VAL A 330 -1.73 8.33 -2.53
C VAL A 330 -0.86 8.26 -3.79
N GLN A 331 0.06 7.31 -3.90
CA GLN A 331 0.83 7.08 -5.13
C GLN A 331 -0.10 6.71 -6.30
N ASN A 332 -1.09 5.84 -6.08
CA ASN A 332 -2.15 5.55 -7.05
C ASN A 332 -2.97 6.78 -7.41
N LEU A 333 -3.33 7.62 -6.44
CA LEU A 333 -4.00 8.90 -6.67
C LEU A 333 -3.20 9.79 -7.62
N ASN A 334 -1.90 9.92 -7.40
CA ASN A 334 -1.02 10.74 -8.23
C ASN A 334 -1.05 10.28 -9.69
N ILE A 335 -0.99 8.98 -9.93
CA ILE A 335 -1.09 8.39 -11.29
C ILE A 335 -2.47 8.68 -11.90
N VAL A 336 -3.55 8.47 -11.15
CA VAL A 336 -4.94 8.76 -11.59
C VAL A 336 -5.12 10.24 -11.98
N LEU A 337 -4.39 11.14 -11.31
CA LEU A 337 -4.42 12.59 -11.59
C LEU A 337 -3.39 13.03 -12.63
N GLY A 338 -2.53 12.13 -13.13
CA GLY A 338 -1.45 12.46 -14.06
C GLY A 338 -0.32 13.30 -13.44
N LEU A 339 -0.14 13.20 -12.13
CA LEU A 339 0.91 13.87 -11.36
C LEU A 339 2.17 12.99 -11.26
N ASP A 340 3.29 13.61 -10.85
CA ASP A 340 4.46 12.85 -10.39
C ASP A 340 4.07 11.98 -9.18
N GLU A 341 4.43 10.70 -9.22
CA GLU A 341 4.11 9.72 -8.18
C GLU A 341 4.56 10.16 -6.78
N ARG A 342 5.62 10.98 -6.70
CA ARG A 342 6.21 11.50 -5.48
C ARG A 342 5.43 12.62 -4.82
N THR A 343 4.48 13.22 -5.53
CA THR A 343 3.72 14.38 -5.03
C THR A 343 3.07 14.09 -3.68
N GLY A 344 3.41 14.88 -2.66
CA GLY A 344 2.89 14.74 -1.29
C GLY A 344 3.37 13.50 -0.52
N LEU A 345 4.35 12.75 -1.06
CA LEU A 345 4.94 11.56 -0.45
C LEU A 345 6.44 11.72 -0.13
N LEU A 346 7.09 12.76 -0.66
CA LEU A 346 8.47 13.17 -0.34
C LEU A 346 8.48 14.53 0.31
#